data_77308a46b74fea6512d7956963b85235
#
_entry.id   77308a46b74fea6512d7956963b85235
#
_cell.length_a   1.000
_cell.length_b   1.000
_cell.length_c   1.000
_cell.angle_alpha   90.00
_cell.angle_beta   90.00
_cell.angle_gamma   90.00
#
_symmetry.space_group_name_H-M   'P 1'
#
loop_
_entity.id
_entity.type
_entity.pdbx_description
1 polymer ?
#
loop_
_entity_poly.entity_id
_entity_poly.type
_entity_poly.pdbx_seq_one_letter_code
_entity_poly.pdbx_strand_id
1 'polypeptide(L)'
;MFLALLLFAGLADCVPARWTSGDPASLELLKDTPVNCVLVEEGAWAREFVTAAQGVGVRVLGVIGEGADARAAAGRAKAAGLAALVIEGSFSREVVSAVEAELPVIALPGRAELRLAAGRAGGIGTTQGAWPGIRVEAEGAASAGPTGGPWVNTNSGFLRFVRAASGAAVWMANRPPEGEVLRVERYVMAAADAAVAGGRWVVSLDPDFSKRLLAREARGVADWRRLMAHVRFFEEHREWADLPPAGALAVLQDAESGALISGGLLDMIGARHTPARPVATRHLSQERLAGTRVLVNIEPGSVPEGARGVLAEYEAAGNVVIAPPEGFRFPAMADYQLSLERLSKEDHDRLDGVWKRVTATIGRSNLGARVFNAPGMLSRLLGEAGGGRRVLYLVNYTDYQAESITVWLPERFRKARLHLPGGEVRELEPYRVEEGWGVDIEVIGTVAALEVE
;
A
#
# COMPACT_ATOMS: atom_id res chain seq x y z
N MET A 1 17.38 26.54 7.02
CA MET A 1 16.69 25.40 7.65
C MET A 1 15.17 25.48 7.58
N PHE A 2 14.52 26.62 7.84
CA PHE A 2 13.04 26.77 7.75
C PHE A 2 12.46 26.61 6.33
N LEU A 3 13.16 27.04 5.29
CA LEU A 3 12.70 26.94 3.90
C LEU A 3 12.71 25.48 3.38
N ALA A 4 13.67 24.67 3.81
CA ALA A 4 13.74 23.26 3.48
C ALA A 4 12.58 22.45 4.11
N LEU A 5 12.18 22.76 5.35
CA LEU A 5 11.04 22.10 6.01
C LEU A 5 9.71 22.37 5.30
N LEU A 6 9.50 23.59 4.78
CA LEU A 6 8.30 23.94 4.00
C LEU A 6 8.24 23.24 2.63
N LEU A 7 9.39 23.03 2.01
CA LEU A 7 9.50 22.30 0.74
C LEU A 7 9.24 20.79 0.93
N PHE A 8 9.71 20.20 2.04
CA PHE A 8 9.46 18.78 2.35
C PHE A 8 8.01 18.51 2.75
N ALA A 9 7.34 19.41 3.47
CA ALA A 9 5.91 19.28 3.76
C ALA A 9 5.08 19.20 2.45
N GLY A 10 5.48 19.94 1.43
CA GLY A 10 4.83 19.89 0.12
C GLY A 10 5.05 18.61 -0.69
N LEU A 11 6.09 17.81 -0.42
CA LEU A 11 6.32 16.54 -1.11
C LEU A 11 5.51 15.38 -0.49
N ALA A 12 5.16 15.46 0.79
CA ALA A 12 4.27 14.50 1.44
C ALA A 12 2.85 14.47 0.82
N ASP A 13 2.41 15.60 0.27
CA ASP A 13 1.11 15.75 -0.40
C ASP A 13 1.16 15.50 -1.90
N CYS A 14 2.30 15.04 -2.40
CA CYS A 14 2.52 14.75 -3.80
C CYS A 14 1.71 13.51 -4.24
N VAL A 15 0.87 13.68 -5.25
CA VAL A 15 0.23 12.59 -5.99
C VAL A 15 1.06 12.38 -7.27
N PRO A 16 1.98 11.39 -7.25
CA PRO A 16 3.03 11.31 -8.25
C PRO A 16 2.61 10.53 -9.49
N ALA A 17 3.02 11.00 -10.66
CA ALA A 17 2.93 10.25 -11.91
C ALA A 17 4.24 10.36 -12.71
N ARG A 18 4.69 9.26 -13.31
CA ARG A 18 5.77 9.29 -14.30
C ARG A 18 5.25 9.93 -15.58
N TRP A 19 5.98 10.91 -16.09
CA TRP A 19 5.58 11.65 -17.28
C TRP A 19 6.67 11.57 -18.33
N THR A 20 6.31 11.00 -19.48
CA THR A 20 7.30 10.72 -20.55
C THR A 20 7.45 11.84 -21.55
N SER A 21 6.65 12.92 -21.44
CA SER A 21 6.70 14.07 -22.34
C SER A 21 7.33 15.29 -21.67
N GLY A 22 8.22 15.97 -22.37
CA GLY A 22 8.70 17.32 -22.05
C GLY A 22 7.94 18.45 -22.75
N ASP A 23 6.88 18.14 -23.50
CA ASP A 23 6.04 19.11 -24.18
C ASP A 23 5.06 19.77 -23.20
N PRO A 24 5.11 21.12 -23.03
CA PRO A 24 4.17 21.84 -22.18
C PRO A 24 2.68 21.58 -22.53
N ALA A 25 2.35 21.33 -23.79
CA ALA A 25 0.99 21.03 -24.19
C ALA A 25 0.44 19.72 -23.61
N SER A 26 1.33 18.80 -23.20
CA SER A 26 0.94 17.54 -22.54
C SER A 26 0.37 17.76 -21.14
N LEU A 27 0.68 18.87 -20.48
CA LEU A 27 0.21 19.19 -19.12
C LEU A 27 -1.31 19.43 -19.05
N GLU A 28 -1.95 19.73 -20.17
CA GLU A 28 -3.42 19.82 -20.23
C GLU A 28 -4.11 18.48 -19.86
N LEU A 29 -3.43 17.34 -20.05
CA LEU A 29 -3.93 16.02 -19.64
C LEU A 29 -3.94 15.81 -18.11
N LEU A 30 -3.24 16.66 -17.37
CA LEU A 30 -3.21 16.65 -15.90
C LEU A 30 -4.28 17.55 -15.29
N LYS A 31 -4.88 18.43 -16.09
CA LYS A 31 -5.94 19.31 -15.64
C LYS A 31 -7.12 18.49 -15.11
N ASP A 32 -7.69 18.94 -14.01
CA ASP A 32 -8.80 18.26 -13.33
C ASP A 32 -8.48 16.82 -12.89
N THR A 33 -7.19 16.47 -12.75
CA THR A 33 -6.75 15.22 -12.13
C THR A 33 -6.17 15.51 -10.74
N PRO A 34 -6.06 14.51 -9.86
CA PRO A 34 -5.40 14.67 -8.56
C PRO A 34 -3.87 14.74 -8.67
N VAL A 35 -3.29 14.43 -9.82
CA VAL A 35 -1.82 14.46 -10.03
C VAL A 35 -1.30 15.88 -9.91
N ASN A 36 -0.43 16.11 -8.94
CA ASN A 36 0.19 17.40 -8.68
C ASN A 36 1.71 17.35 -8.68
N CYS A 37 2.29 16.19 -9.00
CA CYS A 37 3.71 15.98 -9.17
C CYS A 37 3.98 15.07 -10.37
N VAL A 38 4.91 15.46 -11.23
CA VAL A 38 5.36 14.61 -12.33
C VAL A 38 6.82 14.24 -12.19
N LEU A 39 7.12 12.96 -12.36
CA LEU A 39 8.47 12.42 -12.39
C LEU A 39 8.92 12.35 -13.84
N VAL A 40 9.96 13.07 -14.18
CA VAL A 40 10.46 13.17 -15.56
C VAL A 40 11.93 12.76 -15.65
N GLU A 41 12.26 12.00 -16.67
CA GLU A 41 13.63 11.60 -17.00
C GLU A 41 14.43 12.84 -17.50
N GLU A 42 15.75 12.77 -17.42
CA GLU A 42 16.64 13.90 -17.70
C GLU A 42 16.42 14.54 -19.08
N GLY A 43 16.07 13.76 -20.10
CA GLY A 43 15.78 14.26 -21.44
C GLY A 43 14.58 15.23 -21.52
N ALA A 44 13.73 15.27 -20.50
CA ALA A 44 12.57 16.16 -20.40
C ALA A 44 12.74 17.32 -19.40
N TRP A 45 13.96 17.60 -18.88
CA TRP A 45 14.22 18.67 -17.93
C TRP A 45 14.34 20.05 -18.61
N ALA A 46 13.40 20.38 -19.46
CA ALA A 46 13.38 21.69 -20.11
C ALA A 46 12.78 22.76 -19.18
N ARG A 47 13.43 23.91 -19.04
CA ARG A 47 12.94 25.03 -18.21
C ARG A 47 11.53 25.48 -18.64
N GLU A 48 11.24 25.45 -19.92
CA GLU A 48 9.93 25.79 -20.48
C GLU A 48 8.85 24.86 -19.93
N PHE A 49 9.07 23.54 -19.97
CA PHE A 49 8.16 22.54 -19.40
C PHE A 49 7.97 22.75 -17.89
N VAL A 50 9.07 22.97 -17.15
CA VAL A 50 9.01 23.18 -15.69
C VAL A 50 8.21 24.43 -15.35
N THR A 51 8.43 25.53 -16.08
CA THR A 51 7.67 26.78 -15.87
C THR A 51 6.18 26.61 -16.19
N ALA A 52 5.86 25.92 -17.28
CA ALA A 52 4.48 25.63 -17.65
C ALA A 52 3.78 24.74 -16.60
N ALA A 53 4.46 23.70 -16.09
CA ALA A 53 3.95 22.84 -15.04
C ALA A 53 3.65 23.60 -13.75
N GLN A 54 4.57 24.47 -13.32
CA GLN A 54 4.36 25.35 -12.16
C GLN A 54 3.14 26.27 -12.36
N GLY A 55 2.94 26.77 -13.58
CA GLY A 55 1.79 27.62 -13.94
C GLY A 55 0.44 26.92 -13.80
N VAL A 56 0.39 25.59 -13.85
CA VAL A 56 -0.82 24.77 -13.64
C VAL A 56 -0.83 24.05 -12.28
N GLY A 57 0.06 24.43 -11.35
CA GLY A 57 0.12 23.88 -10.00
C GLY A 57 0.77 22.48 -9.91
N VAL A 58 1.49 22.05 -10.93
CA VAL A 58 2.18 20.74 -10.96
C VAL A 58 3.67 20.92 -10.68
N ARG A 59 4.20 20.15 -9.75
CA ARG A 59 5.63 20.11 -9.43
C ARG A 59 6.35 19.13 -10.35
N VAL A 60 7.51 19.51 -10.84
CA VAL A 60 8.35 18.66 -11.67
C VAL A 60 9.50 18.11 -10.84
N LEU A 61 9.62 16.80 -10.76
CA LEU A 61 10.66 16.05 -10.07
C LEU A 61 11.52 15.34 -11.12
N GLY A 62 12.83 15.56 -11.06
CA GLY A 62 13.74 14.87 -11.97
C GLY A 62 14.02 13.45 -11.49
N VAL A 63 14.11 12.49 -12.39
CA VAL A 63 14.46 11.11 -12.07
C VAL A 63 15.86 10.80 -12.53
N ILE A 64 16.67 10.18 -11.67
CA ILE A 64 17.96 9.60 -11.99
C ILE A 64 18.05 8.16 -11.50
N GLY A 65 18.56 7.28 -12.34
CA GLY A 65 18.77 5.86 -12.02
C GLY A 65 20.21 5.54 -11.63
N GLU A 66 20.45 4.30 -11.27
CA GLU A 66 21.78 3.78 -10.96
C GLU A 66 22.77 4.06 -12.08
N GLY A 67 24.02 4.38 -11.71
CA GLY A 67 25.09 4.68 -12.66
C GLY A 67 25.11 6.13 -13.17
N ALA A 68 24.09 6.95 -12.88
CA ALA A 68 24.11 8.36 -13.22
C ALA A 68 25.09 9.14 -12.33
N ASP A 69 25.74 10.17 -12.89
CA ASP A 69 26.46 11.16 -12.09
C ASP A 69 25.45 12.06 -11.35
N ALA A 70 25.10 11.61 -10.15
CA ALA A 70 24.04 12.24 -9.36
C ALA A 70 24.37 13.69 -8.97
N ARG A 71 25.65 14.04 -8.79
CA ARG A 71 26.06 15.43 -8.46
C ARG A 71 25.89 16.34 -9.67
N ALA A 72 26.37 15.92 -10.82
CA ALA A 72 26.19 16.69 -12.05
C ALA A 72 24.71 16.82 -12.41
N ALA A 73 23.91 15.75 -12.22
CA ALA A 73 22.47 15.77 -12.41
C ALA A 73 21.77 16.77 -11.46
N ALA A 74 22.18 16.84 -10.20
CA ALA A 74 21.62 17.80 -9.24
C ALA A 74 21.83 19.26 -9.71
N GLY A 75 23.03 19.58 -10.21
CA GLY A 75 23.30 20.89 -10.78
C GLY A 75 22.42 21.22 -11.99
N ARG A 76 22.22 20.25 -12.91
CA ARG A 76 21.34 20.43 -14.07
C ARG A 76 19.87 20.57 -13.66
N ALA A 77 19.41 19.75 -12.74
CA ALA A 77 18.04 19.80 -12.22
C ALA A 77 17.72 21.17 -11.57
N LYS A 78 18.65 21.67 -10.76
CA LYS A 78 18.55 22.99 -10.14
C LYS A 78 18.53 24.11 -11.19
N ALA A 79 19.39 24.03 -12.20
CA ALA A 79 19.41 24.99 -13.31
C ALA A 79 18.13 24.98 -14.14
N ALA A 80 17.49 23.83 -14.30
CA ALA A 80 16.21 23.68 -14.94
C ALA A 80 15.01 24.14 -14.07
N GLY A 81 15.22 24.34 -12.77
CA GLY A 81 14.18 24.76 -11.83
C GLY A 81 13.29 23.64 -11.30
N LEU A 82 13.79 22.40 -11.29
CA LEU A 82 13.08 21.25 -10.73
C LEU A 82 12.86 21.41 -9.23
N ALA A 83 11.74 20.87 -8.74
CA ALA A 83 11.37 20.98 -7.31
C ALA A 83 12.16 20.01 -6.41
N ALA A 84 12.56 18.86 -6.94
CA ALA A 84 13.31 17.82 -6.25
C ALA A 84 13.94 16.84 -7.24
N LEU A 85 14.83 15.98 -6.73
CA LEU A 85 15.31 14.78 -7.44
C LEU A 85 14.74 13.51 -6.82
N VAL A 86 14.35 12.60 -7.66
CA VAL A 86 14.01 11.22 -7.32
C VAL A 86 15.19 10.35 -7.75
N ILE A 87 15.82 9.67 -6.81
CA ILE A 87 16.94 8.76 -7.06
C ILE A 87 16.44 7.31 -6.94
N GLU A 88 16.51 6.56 -8.05
CA GLU A 88 16.02 5.20 -8.15
C GLU A 88 17.17 4.20 -8.15
N GLY A 89 17.11 3.25 -7.20
CA GLY A 89 18.13 2.22 -7.02
C GLY A 89 19.11 2.53 -5.88
N SER A 90 20.26 1.85 -5.90
CA SER A 90 21.27 1.86 -4.84
C SER A 90 22.26 3.01 -5.02
N PHE A 91 22.19 3.97 -4.14
CA PHE A 91 23.16 5.08 -4.06
C PHE A 91 23.83 5.11 -2.69
N SER A 92 25.13 5.42 -2.66
CA SER A 92 25.83 5.57 -1.39
C SER A 92 25.28 6.77 -0.61
N ARG A 93 25.39 6.70 0.72
CA ARG A 93 24.92 7.78 1.60
C ARG A 93 25.61 9.11 1.30
N GLU A 94 26.88 9.07 0.91
CA GLU A 94 27.67 10.26 0.56
C GLU A 94 27.13 10.93 -0.70
N VAL A 95 26.72 10.13 -1.70
CA VAL A 95 26.10 10.64 -2.94
C VAL A 95 24.74 11.26 -2.62
N VAL A 96 23.88 10.55 -1.87
CA VAL A 96 22.57 11.08 -1.47
C VAL A 96 22.72 12.41 -0.73
N SER A 97 23.61 12.49 0.27
CA SER A 97 23.83 13.71 1.05
C SER A 97 24.40 14.87 0.21
N ALA A 98 25.23 14.55 -0.79
CA ALA A 98 25.74 15.57 -1.70
C ALA A 98 24.65 16.15 -2.62
N VAL A 99 23.70 15.33 -3.05
CA VAL A 99 22.54 15.77 -3.82
C VAL A 99 21.56 16.57 -2.94
N GLU A 100 21.31 16.11 -1.71
CA GLU A 100 20.46 16.80 -0.72
C GLU A 100 20.94 18.22 -0.38
N ALA A 101 22.23 18.48 -0.52
CA ALA A 101 22.79 19.82 -0.34
C ALA A 101 22.38 20.81 -1.46
N GLU A 102 22.03 20.31 -2.63
CA GLU A 102 21.65 21.12 -3.80
C GLU A 102 20.13 21.21 -4.01
N LEU A 103 19.42 20.08 -3.84
CA LEU A 103 17.97 19.93 -4.03
C LEU A 103 17.38 18.92 -3.05
N PRO A 104 16.08 19.04 -2.70
CA PRO A 104 15.39 17.98 -2.00
C PRO A 104 15.47 16.65 -2.75
N VAL A 105 15.65 15.54 -2.03
CA VAL A 105 15.81 14.20 -2.59
C VAL A 105 14.71 13.26 -2.09
N ILE A 106 14.14 12.47 -3.00
CA ILE A 106 13.31 11.31 -2.69
C ILE A 106 14.09 10.08 -3.13
N ALA A 107 14.49 9.24 -2.19
CA ALA A 107 15.17 7.99 -2.51
C ALA A 107 14.15 6.87 -2.70
N LEU A 108 14.26 6.16 -3.81
CA LEU A 108 13.48 4.97 -4.16
C LEU A 108 14.42 3.76 -4.34
N PRO A 109 14.99 3.23 -3.26
CA PRO A 109 15.87 2.06 -3.32
C PRO A 109 15.11 0.79 -3.67
N GLY A 110 15.85 -0.28 -3.91
CA GLY A 110 15.31 -1.63 -3.86
C GLY A 110 14.67 -1.94 -2.50
N ARG A 111 13.69 -2.83 -2.49
CA ARG A 111 12.93 -3.15 -1.26
C ARG A 111 13.83 -3.71 -0.14
N ALA A 112 14.83 -4.52 -0.51
CA ALA A 112 15.81 -5.05 0.45
C ALA A 112 16.74 -4.00 1.06
N GLU A 113 16.93 -2.89 0.37
CA GLU A 113 17.81 -1.79 0.77
C GLU A 113 17.09 -0.69 1.53
N LEU A 114 15.76 -0.77 1.59
CA LEU A 114 14.94 0.20 2.29
C LEU A 114 15.32 0.21 3.78
N ARG A 115 15.66 1.39 4.29
CA ARG A 115 15.95 1.60 5.70
C ARG A 115 14.85 2.45 6.32
N LEU A 116 14.18 1.87 7.32
CA LEU A 116 13.04 2.47 8.01
C LEU A 116 13.48 3.29 9.23
N ALA A 117 14.75 3.68 9.32
CA ALA A 117 15.26 4.48 10.41
C ALA A 117 14.47 5.77 10.59
N ALA A 118 14.18 6.12 11.84
CA ALA A 118 13.40 7.30 12.19
C ALA A 118 14.04 8.58 11.67
N GLY A 119 13.21 9.53 11.23
CA GLY A 119 13.59 10.93 11.10
C GLY A 119 13.89 11.45 9.70
N ARG A 120 13.60 10.75 8.63
CA ARG A 120 13.60 11.38 7.31
C ARG A 120 12.34 12.24 7.16
N ALA A 121 12.54 13.53 7.09
CA ALA A 121 11.52 14.51 6.73
C ALA A 121 11.23 14.42 5.22
N GLY A 122 10.61 13.35 4.76
CA GLY A 122 10.30 13.12 3.36
C GLY A 122 9.53 11.83 3.19
N GLY A 123 9.05 11.55 1.98
CA GLY A 123 8.44 10.26 1.67
C GLY A 123 9.47 9.13 1.71
N ILE A 124 9.01 7.94 2.02
CA ILE A 124 9.73 6.69 1.86
C ILE A 124 9.14 5.97 0.65
N GLY A 125 9.98 5.37 -0.19
CA GLY A 125 9.48 4.63 -1.34
C GLY A 125 10.40 3.52 -1.79
N THR A 126 9.88 2.66 -2.66
CA THR A 126 10.65 1.62 -3.31
C THR A 126 10.18 1.43 -4.76
N THR A 127 11.12 1.11 -5.65
CA THR A 127 10.82 0.72 -7.03
C THR A 127 10.41 -0.74 -7.15
N GLN A 128 10.67 -1.56 -6.12
CA GLN A 128 10.41 -3.00 -6.14
C GLN A 128 9.10 -3.33 -5.43
N GLY A 129 8.10 -3.64 -6.22
CA GLY A 129 6.81 -4.14 -5.75
C GLY A 129 6.28 -5.22 -6.68
N ALA A 130 5.32 -6.01 -6.17
CA ALA A 130 4.54 -6.89 -7.01
C ALA A 130 3.62 -6.08 -7.91
N TRP A 131 3.42 -6.52 -9.17
CA TRP A 131 2.30 -6.01 -9.96
C TRP A 131 1.03 -6.68 -9.45
N PRO A 132 0.05 -5.91 -8.93
CA PRO A 132 -1.10 -6.50 -8.23
C PRO A 132 -2.01 -7.31 -9.15
N GLY A 133 -2.60 -8.36 -8.61
CA GLY A 133 -3.59 -9.19 -9.29
C GLY A 133 -3.53 -10.65 -8.89
N ILE A 134 -4.39 -11.46 -9.49
CA ILE A 134 -4.35 -12.91 -9.33
C ILE A 134 -3.02 -13.43 -9.86
N ARG A 135 -2.36 -14.29 -9.07
CA ARG A 135 -1.14 -14.96 -9.50
C ARG A 135 -1.51 -16.07 -10.50
N VAL A 136 -0.94 -15.94 -11.68
CA VAL A 136 -1.08 -16.97 -12.74
C VAL A 136 0.28 -17.63 -12.93
N GLU A 137 0.30 -18.95 -12.97
CA GLU A 137 1.49 -19.76 -13.24
C GLU A 137 1.79 -19.81 -14.75
N ALA A 138 2.96 -20.34 -15.11
CA ALA A 138 3.41 -20.39 -16.49
C ALA A 138 2.43 -21.15 -17.42
N GLU A 139 1.73 -22.15 -16.90
CA GLU A 139 0.72 -22.93 -17.62
C GLU A 139 -0.68 -22.27 -17.63
N GLY A 140 -0.81 -21.05 -17.11
CA GLY A 140 -2.07 -20.33 -17.07
C GLY A 140 -3.00 -20.72 -15.90
N ALA A 141 -2.58 -21.62 -15.01
CA ALA A 141 -3.31 -21.97 -13.81
C ALA A 141 -3.17 -20.87 -12.73
N ALA A 142 -4.23 -20.62 -11.98
CA ALA A 142 -4.17 -19.71 -10.83
C ALA A 142 -3.65 -20.46 -9.59
N SER A 143 -2.67 -19.91 -8.89
CA SER A 143 -2.22 -20.44 -7.60
C SER A 143 -3.30 -20.29 -6.54
N ALA A 144 -3.48 -21.31 -5.69
CA ALA A 144 -4.42 -21.25 -4.56
C ALA A 144 -3.81 -20.52 -3.36
N GLY A 145 -4.58 -19.64 -2.73
CA GLY A 145 -4.23 -18.93 -1.52
C GLY A 145 -4.75 -19.59 -0.23
N PRO A 146 -4.48 -18.96 0.94
CA PRO A 146 -4.88 -19.49 2.24
C PRO A 146 -6.40 -19.68 2.42
N THR A 147 -7.21 -19.02 1.61
CA THR A 147 -8.69 -19.12 1.63
C THR A 147 -9.23 -20.19 0.70
N GLY A 148 -8.35 -20.90 -0.04
CA GLY A 148 -8.76 -21.80 -1.13
C GLY A 148 -9.11 -21.09 -2.44
N GLY A 149 -9.14 -19.75 -2.43
CA GLY A 149 -9.30 -18.91 -3.62
C GLY A 149 -7.96 -18.68 -4.33
N PRO A 150 -7.96 -17.94 -5.46
CA PRO A 150 -6.74 -17.59 -6.15
C PRO A 150 -5.76 -16.82 -5.24
N TRP A 151 -4.46 -17.10 -5.40
CA TRP A 151 -3.45 -16.31 -4.71
C TRP A 151 -3.37 -14.91 -5.31
N VAL A 152 -3.36 -13.89 -4.46
CA VAL A 152 -3.31 -12.49 -4.88
C VAL A 152 -1.92 -11.92 -4.65
N ASN A 153 -1.30 -11.42 -5.70
CA ASN A 153 -0.11 -10.58 -5.60
C ASN A 153 -0.53 -9.18 -5.14
N THR A 154 0.04 -8.70 -4.04
CA THR A 154 -0.30 -7.41 -3.43
C THR A 154 0.92 -6.81 -2.71
N ASN A 155 0.95 -5.48 -2.60
CA ASN A 155 1.94 -4.76 -1.81
C ASN A 155 1.36 -4.28 -0.47
N SER A 156 0.10 -4.59 -0.20
CA SER A 156 -0.65 -4.03 0.92
C SER A 156 0.02 -4.30 2.27
N GLY A 157 0.46 -5.53 2.54
CA GLY A 157 1.13 -5.88 3.79
C GLY A 157 2.44 -5.12 3.99
N PHE A 158 3.27 -5.04 2.96
CA PHE A 158 4.52 -4.29 2.98
C PHE A 158 4.27 -2.79 3.27
N LEU A 159 3.38 -2.16 2.52
CA LEU A 159 3.08 -0.73 2.66
C LEU A 159 2.53 -0.41 4.05
N ARG A 160 1.63 -1.23 4.57
CA ARG A 160 1.07 -1.10 5.91
C ARG A 160 2.14 -1.15 6.99
N PHE A 161 3.08 -2.08 6.85
CA PHE A 161 4.19 -2.21 7.80
C PHE A 161 5.15 -1.02 7.71
N VAL A 162 5.59 -0.64 6.51
CA VAL A 162 6.48 0.51 6.30
C VAL A 162 5.87 1.79 6.88
N ARG A 163 4.59 2.02 6.65
CA ARG A 163 3.87 3.16 7.20
C ARG A 163 3.83 3.15 8.73
N ALA A 164 3.51 2.01 9.33
CA ALA A 164 3.48 1.86 10.79
C ALA A 164 4.87 2.04 11.42
N ALA A 165 5.92 1.61 10.72
CA ALA A 165 7.30 1.69 11.20
C ALA A 165 7.91 3.08 11.02
N SER A 166 7.54 3.85 10.00
CA SER A 166 8.17 5.14 9.67
C SER A 166 7.31 6.36 9.99
N GLY A 167 5.98 6.23 9.93
CA GLY A 167 5.05 7.36 9.99
C GLY A 167 5.13 8.32 8.79
N ALA A 168 5.95 8.01 7.79
CA ALA A 168 6.15 8.85 6.60
C ALA A 168 5.12 8.57 5.51
N ALA A 169 4.99 9.49 4.55
CA ALA A 169 4.31 9.21 3.29
C ALA A 169 5.04 8.10 2.53
N VAL A 170 4.32 7.10 2.03
CA VAL A 170 4.92 5.92 1.40
C VAL A 170 4.55 5.89 -0.08
N TRP A 171 5.58 5.75 -0.93
CA TRP A 171 5.43 5.60 -2.37
C TRP A 171 5.79 4.19 -2.83
N MET A 172 4.93 3.58 -3.61
CA MET A 172 5.20 2.37 -4.37
C MET A 172 5.45 2.76 -5.83
N ALA A 173 6.68 2.62 -6.30
CA ALA A 173 7.11 3.13 -7.59
C ALA A 173 7.41 2.01 -8.62
N ASN A 174 6.82 0.82 -8.42
CA ASN A 174 6.90 -0.28 -9.36
C ASN A 174 6.28 0.11 -10.71
N ARG A 175 6.90 -0.33 -11.78
CA ARG A 175 6.46 -0.08 -13.17
C ARG A 175 5.62 -1.26 -13.66
N PRO A 176 4.77 -1.06 -14.70
CA PRO A 176 4.13 -2.16 -15.40
C PRO A 176 5.15 -3.21 -15.86
N PRO A 177 4.77 -4.49 -15.95
CA PRO A 177 5.64 -5.53 -16.49
C PRO A 177 6.13 -5.17 -17.91
N GLU A 178 7.41 -5.39 -18.16
CA GLU A 178 8.03 -5.04 -19.43
C GLU A 178 7.44 -5.86 -20.59
N GLY A 179 7.15 -5.17 -21.69
CA GLY A 179 6.59 -5.79 -22.90
C GLY A 179 5.10 -6.11 -22.84
N GLU A 180 4.44 -5.85 -21.72
CA GLU A 180 2.99 -6.06 -21.60
C GLU A 180 2.21 -4.78 -21.92
N VAL A 181 1.08 -4.96 -22.61
CA VAL A 181 0.05 -3.92 -22.80
C VAL A 181 -1.11 -4.26 -21.87
N LEU A 182 -1.30 -3.42 -20.87
CA LEU A 182 -2.25 -3.70 -19.80
C LEU A 182 -3.61 -3.03 -20.03
N ARG A 183 -4.65 -3.65 -19.52
CA ARG A 183 -5.99 -3.04 -19.44
C ARG A 183 -6.02 -2.02 -18.30
N VAL A 184 -6.89 -1.01 -18.41
CA VAL A 184 -6.99 0.06 -17.39
C VAL A 184 -7.31 -0.47 -15.98
N GLU A 185 -8.04 -1.57 -15.87
CA GLU A 185 -8.35 -2.23 -14.61
C GLU A 185 -7.08 -2.59 -13.82
N ARG A 186 -6.00 -2.98 -14.51
CA ARG A 186 -4.72 -3.33 -13.87
C ARG A 186 -4.02 -2.12 -13.25
N TYR A 187 -4.13 -0.96 -13.87
CA TYR A 187 -3.61 0.31 -13.32
C TYR A 187 -4.45 0.81 -12.15
N VAL A 188 -5.78 0.70 -12.26
CA VAL A 188 -6.70 1.00 -11.17
C VAL A 188 -6.40 0.12 -9.95
N MET A 189 -6.14 -1.16 -10.20
CA MET A 189 -5.77 -2.12 -9.16
C MET A 189 -4.44 -1.74 -8.49
N ALA A 190 -3.43 -1.31 -9.25
CA ALA A 190 -2.16 -0.84 -8.68
C ALA A 190 -2.33 0.40 -7.80
N ALA A 191 -3.17 1.36 -8.24
CA ALA A 191 -3.51 2.53 -7.43
C ALA A 191 -4.26 2.15 -6.15
N ALA A 192 -5.26 1.25 -6.25
CA ALA A 192 -6.05 0.78 -5.11
C ALA A 192 -5.20 0.01 -4.10
N ASP A 193 -4.35 -0.92 -4.56
CA ASP A 193 -3.46 -1.73 -3.72
C ASP A 193 -2.56 -0.86 -2.84
N ALA A 194 -1.98 0.21 -3.40
CA ALA A 194 -1.17 1.13 -2.64
C ALA A 194 -2.01 2.01 -1.69
N ALA A 195 -3.12 2.56 -2.18
CA ALA A 195 -3.90 3.55 -1.46
C ALA A 195 -4.64 2.96 -0.25
N VAL A 196 -5.24 1.77 -0.36
CA VAL A 196 -5.88 1.11 0.79
C VAL A 196 -4.91 0.78 1.91
N ALA A 197 -3.63 0.63 1.58
CA ALA A 197 -2.56 0.47 2.56
C ALA A 197 -2.08 1.81 3.16
N GLY A 198 -2.60 2.93 2.67
CA GLY A 198 -2.22 4.28 3.07
C GLY A 198 -0.94 4.79 2.40
N GLY A 199 -0.49 4.13 1.33
CA GLY A 199 0.57 4.60 0.44
C GLY A 199 0.02 5.28 -0.80
N ARG A 200 0.92 5.67 -1.71
CA ARG A 200 0.59 6.12 -3.06
C ARG A 200 1.38 5.33 -4.07
N TRP A 201 0.70 4.84 -5.09
CA TRP A 201 1.40 4.32 -6.24
C TRP A 201 1.88 5.49 -7.11
N VAL A 202 3.15 5.46 -7.51
CA VAL A 202 3.67 6.37 -8.54
C VAL A 202 3.07 5.92 -9.87
N VAL A 203 2.06 6.65 -10.34
CA VAL A 203 1.34 6.28 -11.56
C VAL A 203 2.33 6.12 -12.71
N SER A 204 2.42 4.90 -13.24
CA SER A 204 3.36 4.53 -14.30
C SER A 204 2.60 3.82 -15.40
N LEU A 205 2.62 4.37 -16.60
CA LEU A 205 1.93 3.80 -17.76
C LEU A 205 2.91 3.01 -18.62
N ASP A 206 2.43 1.94 -19.26
CA ASP A 206 3.19 1.27 -20.29
C ASP A 206 3.38 2.20 -21.54
N PRO A 207 4.32 1.88 -22.44
CA PRO A 207 4.61 2.74 -23.59
C PRO A 207 3.42 2.92 -24.54
N ASP A 208 2.57 1.90 -24.70
CA ASP A 208 1.40 1.99 -25.59
C ASP A 208 0.34 2.91 -24.98
N PHE A 209 0.02 2.74 -23.69
CA PHE A 209 -0.93 3.63 -23.02
C PHE A 209 -0.41 5.08 -23.01
N SER A 210 0.87 5.29 -22.66
CA SER A 210 1.48 6.63 -22.70
C SER A 210 1.38 7.27 -24.07
N LYS A 211 1.67 6.52 -25.14
CA LYS A 211 1.58 7.00 -26.53
C LYS A 211 0.15 7.40 -26.88
N ARG A 212 -0.84 6.54 -26.61
CA ARG A 212 -2.26 6.83 -26.89
C ARG A 212 -2.77 8.04 -26.10
N LEU A 213 -2.36 8.18 -24.85
CA LEU A 213 -2.72 9.32 -24.01
C LEU A 213 -2.14 10.62 -24.56
N LEU A 214 -0.84 10.66 -24.84
CA LEU A 214 -0.15 11.84 -25.35
C LEU A 214 -0.65 12.25 -26.76
N ALA A 215 -1.03 11.26 -27.58
CA ALA A 215 -1.68 11.50 -28.87
C ALA A 215 -3.16 11.93 -28.74
N ARG A 216 -3.69 12.01 -27.51
CA ARG A 216 -5.09 12.35 -27.21
C ARG A 216 -6.10 11.42 -27.90
N GLU A 217 -5.73 10.16 -28.12
CA GLU A 217 -6.66 9.16 -28.63
C GLU A 217 -7.83 8.96 -27.66
N ALA A 218 -9.05 8.85 -28.19
CA ALA A 218 -10.27 8.80 -27.38
C ALA A 218 -10.21 7.71 -26.28
N ARG A 219 -9.69 6.53 -26.63
CA ARG A 219 -9.51 5.42 -25.67
C ARG A 219 -8.46 5.75 -24.61
N GLY A 220 -7.29 6.28 -25.00
CA GLY A 220 -6.23 6.65 -24.06
C GLY A 220 -6.72 7.69 -23.05
N VAL A 221 -7.47 8.70 -23.51
CA VAL A 221 -8.06 9.73 -22.63
C VAL A 221 -9.15 9.15 -21.73
N ALA A 222 -9.99 8.24 -22.23
CA ALA A 222 -11.04 7.59 -21.43
C ALA A 222 -10.43 6.72 -20.32
N ASP A 223 -9.43 5.89 -20.65
CA ASP A 223 -8.70 5.04 -19.70
C ASP A 223 -7.99 5.89 -18.65
N TRP A 224 -7.35 7.00 -19.04
CA TRP A 224 -6.74 7.95 -18.12
C TRP A 224 -7.74 8.58 -17.15
N ARG A 225 -8.87 9.06 -17.64
CA ARG A 225 -9.93 9.63 -16.81
C ARG A 225 -10.45 8.62 -15.79
N ARG A 226 -10.61 7.37 -16.20
CA ARG A 226 -11.06 6.29 -15.34
C ARG A 226 -10.04 6.01 -14.23
N LEU A 227 -8.75 5.91 -14.57
CA LEU A 227 -7.67 5.77 -13.58
C LEU A 227 -7.67 6.95 -12.60
N MET A 228 -7.74 8.19 -13.11
CA MET A 228 -7.72 9.39 -12.28
C MET A 228 -8.95 9.54 -11.37
N ALA A 229 -10.10 9.02 -11.78
CA ALA A 229 -11.28 8.96 -10.91
C ALA A 229 -11.04 8.07 -9.67
N HIS A 230 -10.33 6.95 -9.84
CA HIS A 230 -9.95 6.08 -8.72
C HIS A 230 -8.88 6.71 -7.83
N VAL A 231 -7.87 7.33 -8.41
CA VAL A 231 -6.85 8.06 -7.62
C VAL A 231 -7.51 9.18 -6.82
N ARG A 232 -8.43 9.93 -7.43
CA ARG A 232 -9.20 10.98 -6.76
C ARG A 232 -10.03 10.44 -5.59
N PHE A 233 -10.71 9.32 -5.77
CA PHE A 233 -11.48 8.68 -4.71
C PHE A 233 -10.64 8.45 -3.44
N PHE A 234 -9.40 7.98 -3.57
CA PHE A 234 -8.52 7.76 -2.44
C PHE A 234 -7.96 9.04 -1.84
N GLU A 235 -7.72 10.08 -2.64
CA GLU A 235 -7.26 11.37 -2.10
C GLU A 235 -8.38 12.14 -1.40
N GLU A 236 -9.62 12.03 -1.85
CA GLU A 236 -10.81 12.60 -1.21
C GLU A 236 -11.16 11.92 0.11
N HIS A 237 -10.79 10.65 0.26
CA HIS A 237 -11.03 9.84 1.47
C HIS A 237 -9.73 9.46 2.19
N ARG A 238 -8.71 10.30 2.07
CA ARG A 238 -7.39 9.97 2.59
C ARG A 238 -7.36 9.78 4.10
N GLU A 239 -8.20 10.51 4.82
CA GLU A 239 -8.33 10.40 6.28
C GLU A 239 -8.77 8.99 6.73
N TRP A 240 -9.45 8.23 5.90
CA TRP A 240 -9.83 6.86 6.25
C TRP A 240 -8.60 5.94 6.40
N ALA A 241 -7.55 6.19 5.63
CA ALA A 241 -6.32 5.42 5.74
C ALA A 241 -5.57 5.65 7.07
N ASP A 242 -5.90 6.73 7.80
CA ASP A 242 -5.35 7.05 9.11
C ASP A 242 -6.11 6.37 10.26
N LEU A 243 -7.30 5.83 9.99
CA LEU A 243 -8.04 5.04 10.96
C LEU A 243 -7.25 3.77 11.33
N PRO A 244 -7.27 3.38 12.61
CA PRO A 244 -6.61 2.15 13.03
C PRO A 244 -7.29 0.90 12.44
N PRO A 245 -6.59 -0.21 12.24
CA PRO A 245 -7.21 -1.49 11.92
C PRO A 245 -8.20 -1.88 13.02
N ALA A 246 -9.45 -2.13 12.63
CA ALA A 246 -10.54 -2.48 13.55
C ALA A 246 -10.50 -3.99 13.87
N GLY A 247 -9.68 -4.40 14.81
CA GLY A 247 -9.55 -5.79 15.21
C GLY A 247 -8.65 -6.00 16.40
N ALA A 248 -8.69 -7.22 16.92
CA ALA A 248 -8.01 -7.60 18.14
C ALA A 248 -6.60 -8.22 17.90
N LEU A 249 -6.11 -8.22 16.66
CA LEU A 249 -4.84 -8.83 16.26
C LEU A 249 -3.78 -7.76 16.01
N ALA A 250 -2.59 -7.96 16.58
CA ALA A 250 -1.37 -7.22 16.21
C ALA A 250 -0.30 -8.18 15.69
N VAL A 251 0.59 -7.66 14.84
CA VAL A 251 1.76 -8.38 14.31
C VAL A 251 2.99 -7.54 14.61
N LEU A 252 3.86 -8.10 15.45
CA LEU A 252 5.11 -7.48 15.89
C LEU A 252 6.27 -7.99 15.06
N GLN A 253 7.07 -7.08 14.52
CA GLN A 253 8.17 -7.43 13.64
C GLN A 253 9.27 -6.37 13.64
N ASP A 254 10.50 -6.79 13.34
CA ASP A 254 11.63 -5.90 13.19
C ASP A 254 11.52 -5.02 11.94
N ALA A 255 11.85 -3.75 12.10
CA ALA A 255 11.74 -2.77 11.02
C ALA A 255 12.86 -2.89 9.97
N GLU A 256 14.02 -3.43 10.34
CA GLU A 256 15.18 -3.49 9.45
C GLU A 256 15.22 -4.78 8.61
N SER A 257 14.73 -5.90 9.17
CA SER A 257 14.67 -7.19 8.46
C SER A 257 13.25 -7.55 8.02
N GLY A 258 12.27 -7.00 8.69
CA GLY A 258 10.89 -7.44 8.61
C GLY A 258 10.08 -6.90 7.46
N ALA A 259 10.51 -5.83 6.77
CA ALA A 259 9.73 -5.21 5.69
C ALA A 259 9.42 -6.17 4.52
N LEU A 260 10.28 -7.16 4.30
CA LEU A 260 10.06 -8.21 3.29
C LEU A 260 9.14 -9.32 3.80
N ILE A 261 9.37 -9.74 5.04
CA ILE A 261 8.73 -10.92 5.63
C ILE A 261 7.34 -10.59 6.15
N SER A 262 7.19 -9.45 6.85
CA SER A 262 5.90 -9.06 7.43
C SER A 262 4.87 -8.72 6.36
N GLY A 263 5.30 -8.17 5.23
CA GLY A 263 4.42 -7.94 4.10
C GLY A 263 3.67 -9.21 3.75
N GLY A 264 4.38 -10.31 3.54
CA GLY A 264 3.79 -11.61 3.22
C GLY A 264 2.85 -12.15 4.30
N LEU A 265 3.22 -12.04 5.58
CA LEU A 265 2.34 -12.50 6.67
C LEU A 265 1.09 -11.63 6.80
N LEU A 266 1.23 -10.31 6.69
CA LEU A 266 0.09 -9.40 6.72
C LEU A 266 -0.83 -9.62 5.51
N ASP A 267 -0.30 -9.97 4.35
CA ASP A 267 -1.07 -10.33 3.16
C ASP A 267 -1.82 -11.65 3.36
N MET A 268 -1.18 -12.67 3.95
CA MET A 268 -1.84 -13.93 4.32
C MET A 268 -3.01 -13.72 5.29
N ILE A 269 -2.83 -12.85 6.28
CA ILE A 269 -3.89 -12.48 7.23
C ILE A 269 -4.98 -11.69 6.51
N GLY A 270 -4.61 -10.77 5.62
CA GLY A 270 -5.52 -9.97 4.81
C GLY A 270 -6.39 -10.81 3.88
N ALA A 271 -5.84 -11.89 3.32
CA ALA A 271 -6.59 -12.86 2.50
C ALA A 271 -7.70 -13.60 3.30
N ARG A 272 -7.65 -13.54 4.62
CA ARG A 272 -8.69 -14.06 5.52
C ARG A 272 -9.63 -12.96 6.03
N HIS A 273 -9.59 -11.79 5.44
CA HIS A 273 -10.37 -10.60 5.81
C HIS A 273 -10.22 -10.18 7.28
N THR A 274 -9.11 -10.56 7.91
CA THR A 274 -8.84 -10.27 9.33
C THR A 274 -8.00 -9.00 9.44
N PRO A 275 -8.50 -7.97 10.13
CA PRO A 275 -7.72 -6.76 10.38
C PRO A 275 -6.57 -7.09 11.34
N ALA A 276 -5.37 -6.66 10.97
CA ALA A 276 -4.19 -6.80 11.81
C ALA A 276 -3.44 -5.48 11.89
N ARG A 277 -2.99 -5.13 13.10
CA ARG A 277 -2.20 -3.93 13.36
C ARG A 277 -0.71 -4.28 13.25
N PRO A 278 0.02 -3.74 12.25
CA PRO A 278 1.47 -3.90 12.22
C PRO A 278 2.12 -3.05 13.30
N VAL A 279 3.08 -3.62 14.00
CA VAL A 279 3.88 -2.96 15.05
C VAL A 279 5.35 -3.25 14.78
N ALA A 280 6.16 -2.21 14.65
CA ALA A 280 7.61 -2.37 14.59
C ALA A 280 8.17 -2.56 16.01
N THR A 281 9.11 -3.48 16.19
CA THR A 281 9.69 -3.82 17.53
C THR A 281 10.22 -2.58 18.25
N ARG A 282 10.84 -1.65 17.54
CA ARG A 282 11.34 -0.38 18.11
C ARG A 282 10.24 0.57 18.60
N HIS A 283 9.01 0.39 18.15
CA HIS A 283 7.85 1.21 18.52
C HIS A 283 6.89 0.45 19.44
N LEU A 284 7.30 -0.70 19.97
CA LEU A 284 6.49 -1.50 20.87
C LEU A 284 6.19 -0.71 22.15
N SER A 285 4.91 -0.51 22.42
CA SER A 285 4.42 0.16 23.64
C SER A 285 3.00 -0.33 23.95
N GLN A 286 2.54 -0.14 25.18
CA GLN A 286 1.17 -0.48 25.59
C GLN A 286 0.12 0.28 24.74
N GLU A 287 0.41 1.55 24.42
CA GLU A 287 -0.45 2.36 23.56
C GLU A 287 -0.62 1.73 22.17
N ARG A 288 0.47 1.24 21.58
CA ARG A 288 0.43 0.58 20.25
C ARG A 288 -0.31 -0.76 20.29
N LEU A 289 -0.39 -1.40 21.43
CA LEU A 289 -1.10 -2.65 21.65
C LEU A 289 -2.53 -2.44 22.18
N ALA A 290 -2.92 -1.23 22.49
CA ALA A 290 -4.24 -0.96 23.06
C ALA A 290 -5.38 -1.49 22.19
N GLY A 291 -6.35 -2.20 22.77
CA GLY A 291 -7.47 -2.82 22.10
C GLY A 291 -7.16 -4.13 21.35
N THR A 292 -5.89 -4.58 21.35
CA THR A 292 -5.55 -5.92 20.83
C THR A 292 -5.65 -6.97 21.92
N ARG A 293 -5.90 -8.22 21.54
CA ARG A 293 -5.97 -9.39 22.44
C ARG A 293 -4.93 -10.44 22.10
N VAL A 294 -4.47 -10.42 20.86
CA VAL A 294 -3.44 -11.34 20.36
C VAL A 294 -2.36 -10.55 19.67
N LEU A 295 -1.11 -10.84 20.04
CA LEU A 295 0.09 -10.36 19.39
C LEU A 295 0.84 -11.53 18.77
N VAL A 296 0.99 -11.55 17.45
CA VAL A 296 1.91 -12.47 16.78
C VAL A 296 3.28 -11.81 16.73
N ASN A 297 4.22 -12.32 17.53
CA ASN A 297 5.60 -11.86 17.56
C ASN A 297 6.43 -12.71 16.58
N ILE A 298 6.74 -12.16 15.42
CA ILE A 298 7.38 -12.91 14.32
C ILE A 298 8.87 -13.12 14.58
N GLU A 299 9.52 -12.14 15.19
CA GLU A 299 10.96 -12.13 15.43
C GLU A 299 11.26 -11.87 16.93
N PRO A 300 11.02 -12.84 17.81
CA PRO A 300 11.19 -12.64 19.26
C PRO A 300 12.58 -12.13 19.65
N GLY A 301 13.60 -12.53 18.89
CA GLY A 301 14.99 -12.12 19.13
C GLY A 301 15.28 -10.64 18.81
N SER A 302 14.40 -9.98 18.01
CA SER A 302 14.58 -8.58 17.62
C SER A 302 13.97 -7.58 18.62
N VAL A 303 13.23 -8.06 19.64
CA VAL A 303 12.62 -7.20 20.65
C VAL A 303 13.71 -6.61 21.55
N PRO A 304 13.86 -5.26 21.59
CA PRO A 304 14.83 -4.62 22.46
C PRO A 304 14.61 -4.99 23.94
N GLU A 305 15.69 -5.11 24.70
CA GLU A 305 15.61 -5.49 26.11
C GLU A 305 14.67 -4.56 26.90
N GLY A 306 14.77 -3.26 26.68
CA GLY A 306 13.90 -2.27 27.33
C GLY A 306 12.41 -2.37 26.96
N ALA A 307 12.06 -3.07 25.86
CA ALA A 307 10.69 -3.28 25.42
C ALA A 307 10.11 -4.65 25.87
N ARG A 308 10.92 -5.55 26.42
CA ARG A 308 10.45 -6.87 26.89
C ARG A 308 9.42 -6.76 28.01
N GLY A 309 9.56 -5.74 28.88
CA GLY A 309 8.58 -5.45 29.93
C GLY A 309 7.19 -5.19 29.39
N VAL A 310 7.07 -4.55 28.21
CA VAL A 310 5.79 -4.30 27.56
C VAL A 310 5.07 -5.60 27.20
N LEU A 311 5.81 -6.62 26.73
CA LEU A 311 5.22 -7.94 26.43
C LEU A 311 4.76 -8.65 27.70
N ALA A 312 5.57 -8.61 28.76
CA ALA A 312 5.22 -9.22 30.05
C ALA A 312 3.95 -8.57 30.66
N GLU A 313 3.84 -7.25 30.63
CA GLU A 313 2.64 -6.53 31.05
C GLU A 313 1.42 -6.85 30.20
N TYR A 314 1.61 -6.98 28.88
CA TYR A 314 0.54 -7.35 27.94
C TYR A 314 -0.03 -8.74 28.24
N GLU A 315 0.85 -9.72 28.54
CA GLU A 315 0.44 -11.08 28.94
C GLU A 315 -0.19 -11.08 30.34
N ALA A 316 0.36 -10.31 31.30
CA ALA A 316 -0.21 -10.18 32.65
C ALA A 316 -1.62 -9.57 32.63
N ALA A 317 -1.94 -8.76 31.64
CA ALA A 317 -3.28 -8.23 31.40
C ALA A 317 -4.26 -9.26 30.78
N GLY A 318 -3.84 -10.53 30.61
CA GLY A 318 -4.67 -11.60 30.06
C GLY A 318 -4.68 -11.70 28.53
N ASN A 319 -3.81 -10.96 27.85
CA ASN A 319 -3.64 -11.06 26.41
C ASN A 319 -2.65 -12.17 26.03
N VAL A 320 -2.61 -12.54 24.76
CA VAL A 320 -1.82 -13.68 24.30
C VAL A 320 -0.73 -13.25 23.33
N VAL A 321 0.51 -13.62 23.62
CA VAL A 321 1.64 -13.52 22.70
C VAL A 321 1.85 -14.86 22.02
N ILE A 322 1.84 -14.88 20.70
CA ILE A 322 2.11 -16.07 19.88
C ILE A 322 3.42 -15.84 19.15
N ALA A 323 4.44 -16.63 19.47
CA ALA A 323 5.70 -16.66 18.75
C ALA A 323 5.74 -17.90 17.80
N PRO A 324 6.48 -17.85 16.70
CA PRO A 324 6.82 -19.02 15.92
C PRO A 324 7.57 -20.03 16.77
N PRO A 325 7.51 -21.32 16.45
CA PRO A 325 8.36 -22.33 17.09
C PRO A 325 9.85 -21.95 17.01
N GLU A 326 10.61 -22.38 17.99
CA GLU A 326 12.06 -22.17 18.01
C GLU A 326 12.69 -22.74 16.71
N GLY A 327 13.60 -21.99 16.13
CA GLY A 327 14.27 -22.36 14.87
C GLY A 327 13.45 -22.09 13.59
N PHE A 328 12.18 -21.66 13.70
CA PHE A 328 11.42 -21.25 12.53
C PHE A 328 12.01 -19.95 11.96
N ARG A 329 12.26 -19.95 10.65
CA ARG A 329 12.66 -18.76 9.91
C ARG A 329 11.82 -18.68 8.65
N PHE A 330 11.29 -17.50 8.38
CA PHE A 330 10.68 -17.24 7.08
C PHE A 330 11.77 -17.32 6.01
N PRO A 331 11.53 -18.05 4.90
CA PRO A 331 12.49 -18.12 3.82
C PRO A 331 12.75 -16.72 3.26
N ALA A 332 14.03 -16.43 2.96
CA ALA A 332 14.40 -15.23 2.21
C ALA A 332 13.78 -15.31 0.82
N MET A 333 13.05 -14.29 0.42
CA MET A 333 12.27 -14.27 -0.81
C MET A 333 12.89 -13.28 -1.78
N ALA A 334 13.42 -13.78 -2.89
CA ALA A 334 14.05 -12.94 -3.91
C ALA A 334 13.03 -12.02 -4.64
N ASP A 335 11.78 -12.45 -4.73
CA ASP A 335 10.70 -11.76 -5.43
C ASP A 335 9.76 -10.97 -4.50
N TYR A 336 10.15 -10.81 -3.24
CA TYR A 336 9.40 -10.02 -2.23
C TYR A 336 7.97 -10.48 -1.96
N GLN A 337 7.66 -11.73 -2.32
CA GLN A 337 6.34 -12.32 -2.11
C GLN A 337 6.47 -13.59 -1.28
N LEU A 338 5.63 -13.71 -0.26
CA LEU A 338 5.48 -14.97 0.43
C LEU A 338 4.74 -15.93 -0.49
N SER A 339 5.44 -16.97 -0.96
CA SER A 339 4.84 -18.05 -1.73
C SER A 339 4.69 -19.27 -0.82
N LEU A 340 3.47 -19.75 -0.66
CA LEU A 340 3.23 -20.96 0.10
C LEU A 340 3.90 -22.18 -0.53
N GLU A 341 4.04 -22.21 -1.85
CA GLU A 341 4.70 -23.26 -2.60
C GLU A 341 6.19 -23.40 -2.27
N ARG A 342 6.82 -22.30 -1.81
CA ARG A 342 8.23 -22.28 -1.41
C ARG A 342 8.45 -22.65 0.05
N LEU A 343 7.37 -22.80 0.81
CA LEU A 343 7.44 -23.28 2.19
C LEU A 343 7.48 -24.81 2.19
N SER A 344 8.27 -25.38 3.07
CA SER A 344 8.18 -26.80 3.37
C SER A 344 6.80 -27.13 3.93
N LYS A 345 6.37 -28.39 3.79
CA LYS A 345 5.12 -28.83 4.43
C LYS A 345 5.14 -28.60 5.94
N GLU A 346 6.29 -28.77 6.57
CA GLU A 346 6.46 -28.53 8.01
C GLU A 346 6.24 -27.06 8.37
N ASP A 347 6.74 -26.14 7.58
CA ASP A 347 6.54 -24.69 7.80
C ASP A 347 5.09 -24.27 7.55
N HIS A 348 4.42 -24.90 6.58
CA HIS A 348 2.98 -24.77 6.40
C HIS A 348 2.20 -25.16 7.63
N ASP A 349 2.47 -26.36 8.17
CA ASP A 349 1.80 -26.88 9.35
C ASP A 349 2.03 -25.98 10.58
N ARG A 350 3.24 -25.38 10.68
CA ARG A 350 3.60 -24.40 11.74
C ARG A 350 2.81 -23.11 11.61
N LEU A 351 2.74 -22.52 10.42
CA LEU A 351 1.94 -21.31 10.16
C LEU A 351 0.45 -21.55 10.41
N ASP A 352 -0.04 -22.69 10.02
CA ASP A 352 -1.44 -23.10 10.26
C ASP A 352 -1.70 -23.27 11.77
N GLY A 353 -0.71 -23.79 12.51
CA GLY A 353 -0.75 -23.86 13.98
C GLY A 353 -0.83 -22.47 14.62
N VAL A 354 -0.04 -21.51 14.15
CA VAL A 354 -0.13 -20.10 14.60
C VAL A 354 -1.52 -19.55 14.34
N TRP A 355 -2.06 -19.75 13.13
CA TRP A 355 -3.39 -19.27 12.78
C TRP A 355 -4.52 -19.91 13.58
N LYS A 356 -4.42 -21.21 13.86
CA LYS A 356 -5.37 -21.93 14.74
C LYS A 356 -5.38 -21.33 16.14
N ARG A 357 -4.22 -20.99 16.70
CA ARG A 357 -4.13 -20.30 18.00
C ARG A 357 -4.75 -18.90 17.97
N VAL A 358 -4.47 -18.10 16.92
CA VAL A 358 -5.12 -16.79 16.73
C VAL A 358 -6.63 -16.93 16.73
N THR A 359 -7.16 -17.85 15.92
CA THR A 359 -8.60 -18.09 15.79
C THR A 359 -9.24 -18.57 17.11
N ALA A 360 -8.58 -19.47 17.82
CA ALA A 360 -9.07 -19.99 19.10
C ALA A 360 -9.13 -18.89 20.19
N THR A 361 -8.17 -17.96 20.17
CA THR A 361 -8.09 -16.89 21.19
C THR A 361 -9.06 -15.73 20.91
N ILE A 362 -9.14 -15.28 19.65
CA ILE A 362 -10.02 -14.16 19.26
C ILE A 362 -11.48 -14.63 19.16
N GLY A 363 -11.69 -15.86 18.76
CA GLY A 363 -13.00 -16.40 18.37
C GLY A 363 -13.28 -16.14 16.89
N ARG A 364 -13.79 -17.15 16.21
CA ARG A 364 -13.99 -17.13 14.75
C ARG A 364 -14.92 -15.98 14.29
N SER A 365 -15.95 -15.68 15.06
CA SER A 365 -16.87 -14.57 14.78
C SER A 365 -16.25 -13.17 14.92
N ASN A 366 -15.13 -13.05 15.63
CA ASN A 366 -14.47 -11.78 15.92
C ASN A 366 -13.20 -11.54 15.08
N LEU A 367 -12.96 -12.35 14.06
CA LEU A 367 -11.77 -12.23 13.20
C LEU A 367 -11.84 -11.08 12.20
N GLY A 368 -12.93 -10.34 12.13
CA GLY A 368 -13.13 -9.23 11.21
C GLY A 368 -14.28 -9.44 10.24
N ALA A 369 -14.19 -8.87 9.05
CA ALA A 369 -15.23 -9.01 8.04
C ALA A 369 -15.27 -10.44 7.48
N ARG A 370 -16.47 -10.90 7.13
CA ARG A 370 -16.66 -12.07 6.28
C ARG A 370 -17.20 -11.60 4.94
N VAL A 371 -16.50 -11.91 3.88
CA VAL A 371 -16.86 -11.52 2.52
C VAL A 371 -17.13 -12.79 1.71
N PHE A 372 -18.33 -12.89 1.15
CA PHE A 372 -18.78 -14.03 0.39
C PHE A 372 -18.94 -13.69 -1.08
N ASN A 373 -18.82 -14.69 -1.94
CA ASN A 373 -18.88 -14.58 -3.40
C ASN A 373 -17.79 -13.67 -4.00
N ALA A 374 -16.66 -13.54 -3.34
CA ALA A 374 -15.58 -12.64 -3.73
C ALA A 374 -14.19 -13.32 -3.68
N PRO A 375 -13.98 -14.42 -4.46
CA PRO A 375 -12.68 -15.07 -4.52
C PRO A 375 -11.64 -14.14 -5.10
N GLY A 376 -10.58 -13.82 -4.64
CA GLY A 376 -9.59 -12.83 -5.14
C GLY A 376 -9.89 -11.40 -4.75
N MET A 377 -10.77 -11.18 -3.78
CA MET A 377 -10.97 -9.89 -3.14
C MET A 377 -10.21 -9.85 -1.80
N LEU A 378 -9.48 -8.77 -1.56
CA LEU A 378 -8.92 -8.47 -0.25
C LEU A 378 -9.73 -7.35 0.41
N SER A 379 -9.77 -7.39 1.74
CA SER A 379 -10.45 -6.36 2.51
C SER A 379 -9.54 -5.74 3.57
N ARG A 380 -9.85 -4.49 3.93
CA ARG A 380 -9.22 -3.79 5.03
C ARG A 380 -10.29 -3.09 5.87
N LEU A 381 -10.54 -3.62 7.06
CA LEU A 381 -11.47 -3.03 8.02
C LEU A 381 -10.72 -2.06 8.94
N LEU A 382 -11.18 -0.81 8.96
CA LEU A 382 -10.61 0.30 9.70
C LEU A 382 -11.67 0.93 10.61
N GLY A 383 -11.24 1.53 11.71
CA GLY A 383 -12.11 2.23 12.66
C GLY A 383 -11.75 1.90 14.11
N GLU A 384 -12.32 2.63 15.03
CA GLU A 384 -12.07 2.44 16.45
C GLU A 384 -12.83 1.22 17.01
N ALA A 385 -12.26 0.57 18.02
CA ALA A 385 -12.92 -0.50 18.73
C ALA A 385 -14.05 0.06 19.63
N GLY A 386 -15.19 -0.65 19.66
CA GLY A 386 -16.26 -0.33 20.60
C GLY A 386 -17.39 0.55 20.09
N GLY A 387 -17.46 0.80 18.80
CA GLY A 387 -18.55 1.56 18.16
C GLY A 387 -18.08 2.86 17.54
N GLY A 388 -18.87 3.37 16.60
CA GLY A 388 -18.53 4.52 15.80
C GLY A 388 -18.39 4.16 14.33
N ARG A 389 -17.88 5.10 13.57
CA ARG A 389 -17.66 4.96 12.13
C ARG A 389 -16.59 3.91 11.83
N ARG A 390 -16.91 2.99 10.93
CA ARG A 390 -15.96 2.02 10.37
C ARG A 390 -15.98 2.06 8.86
N VAL A 391 -14.85 1.77 8.28
CA VAL A 391 -14.66 1.69 6.83
C VAL A 391 -14.05 0.35 6.47
N LEU A 392 -14.74 -0.40 5.62
CA LEU A 392 -14.24 -1.62 5.02
C LEU A 392 -13.91 -1.35 3.56
N TYR A 393 -12.64 -1.24 3.24
CA TYR A 393 -12.21 -1.28 1.85
C TYR A 393 -12.32 -2.71 1.31
N LEU A 394 -12.81 -2.82 0.08
CA LEU A 394 -12.89 -4.03 -0.72
C LEU A 394 -12.13 -3.80 -2.02
N VAL A 395 -11.09 -4.57 -2.28
CA VAL A 395 -10.29 -4.49 -3.50
C VAL A 395 -10.39 -5.82 -4.23
N ASN A 396 -10.93 -5.77 -5.44
CA ASN A 396 -11.07 -6.92 -6.32
C ASN A 396 -9.83 -7.02 -7.22
N TYR A 397 -9.07 -8.09 -7.06
CA TYR A 397 -7.83 -8.35 -7.81
C TYR A 397 -8.06 -9.22 -9.06
N THR A 398 -9.34 -9.44 -9.42
CA THR A 398 -9.70 -10.14 -10.65
C THR A 398 -9.86 -9.16 -11.82
N ASP A 399 -9.87 -9.67 -13.04
CA ASP A 399 -10.06 -8.87 -14.25
C ASP A 399 -11.54 -8.64 -14.61
N TYR A 400 -12.46 -9.09 -13.75
CA TYR A 400 -13.91 -8.96 -13.94
C TYR A 400 -14.56 -8.35 -12.69
N GLN A 401 -15.77 -7.84 -12.84
CA GLN A 401 -16.56 -7.33 -11.73
C GLN A 401 -16.97 -8.48 -10.81
N ALA A 402 -16.97 -8.23 -9.50
CA ALA A 402 -17.54 -9.15 -8.53
C ALA A 402 -19.01 -8.81 -8.31
N GLU A 403 -19.87 -9.80 -8.35
CA GLU A 403 -21.33 -9.65 -8.25
C GLU A 403 -21.90 -10.43 -7.06
N SER A 404 -23.03 -9.96 -6.55
CA SER A 404 -23.76 -10.60 -5.46
C SER A 404 -22.88 -10.86 -4.22
N ILE A 405 -22.15 -9.84 -3.79
CA ILE A 405 -21.21 -9.91 -2.67
C ILE A 405 -21.98 -9.72 -1.38
N THR A 406 -21.80 -10.61 -0.42
CA THR A 406 -22.32 -10.44 0.94
C THR A 406 -21.19 -10.11 1.88
N VAL A 407 -21.34 -9.06 2.68
CA VAL A 407 -20.39 -8.67 3.72
C VAL A 407 -21.06 -8.82 5.08
N TRP A 408 -20.42 -9.59 5.99
CA TRP A 408 -20.83 -9.68 7.38
C TRP A 408 -19.79 -9.09 8.30
N LEU A 409 -20.28 -8.31 9.30
CA LEU A 409 -19.47 -7.76 10.38
C LEU A 409 -20.02 -8.25 11.73
N PRO A 410 -19.15 -8.50 12.72
CA PRO A 410 -19.59 -9.03 14.02
C PRO A 410 -20.39 -8.02 14.83
N GLU A 411 -20.20 -6.74 14.60
CA GLU A 411 -20.82 -5.69 15.38
C GLU A 411 -22.05 -5.10 14.71
N ARG A 412 -22.96 -4.61 15.54
CA ARG A 412 -24.19 -3.97 15.06
C ARG A 412 -23.89 -2.63 14.42
N PHE A 413 -24.45 -2.38 13.26
CA PHE A 413 -24.50 -1.08 12.61
C PHE A 413 -25.91 -0.81 12.09
N ARG A 414 -26.29 0.47 12.01
CA ARG A 414 -27.63 0.89 11.60
C ARG A 414 -27.63 1.53 10.22
N LYS A 415 -26.49 2.00 9.78
CA LYS A 415 -26.31 2.63 8.48
C LYS A 415 -25.16 1.96 7.76
N ALA A 416 -25.34 1.77 6.47
CA ALA A 416 -24.32 1.26 5.58
C ALA A 416 -24.34 2.06 4.28
N ARG A 417 -23.20 2.62 3.93
CA ARG A 417 -23.00 3.40 2.70
C ARG A 417 -21.87 2.81 1.90
N LEU A 418 -22.15 2.48 0.65
CA LEU A 418 -21.15 2.00 -0.30
C LEU A 418 -20.67 3.18 -1.13
N HIS A 419 -19.42 3.55 -0.94
CA HIS A 419 -18.75 4.59 -1.70
C HIS A 419 -18.00 3.97 -2.87
N LEU A 420 -18.24 4.48 -4.07
CA LEU A 420 -17.64 4.02 -5.32
C LEU A 420 -16.78 5.12 -5.96
N PRO A 421 -15.71 4.77 -6.68
CA PRO A 421 -14.95 5.73 -7.47
C PRO A 421 -15.85 6.44 -8.48
N GLY A 422 -15.66 7.76 -8.59
CA GLY A 422 -16.55 8.61 -9.40
C GLY A 422 -17.60 9.37 -8.59
N GLY A 423 -17.60 9.21 -7.25
CA GLY A 423 -18.43 9.98 -6.33
C GLY A 423 -19.83 9.39 -6.10
N GLU A 424 -20.11 8.22 -6.63
CA GLU A 424 -21.37 7.52 -6.35
C GLU A 424 -21.37 6.98 -4.93
N VAL A 425 -22.45 7.21 -4.19
CA VAL A 425 -22.68 6.67 -2.86
C VAL A 425 -24.05 5.98 -2.86
N ARG A 426 -24.07 4.71 -2.45
CA ARG A 426 -25.30 3.91 -2.33
C ARG A 426 -25.60 3.61 -0.86
N GLU A 427 -26.79 3.93 -0.40
CA GLU A 427 -27.28 3.45 0.89
C GLU A 427 -27.64 1.97 0.76
N LEU A 428 -27.18 1.16 1.72
CA LEU A 428 -27.48 -0.26 1.79
C LEU A 428 -28.28 -0.55 3.05
N GLU A 429 -29.17 -1.53 2.98
CA GLU A 429 -30.01 -1.94 4.12
C GLU A 429 -29.27 -3.03 4.93
N PRO A 430 -28.88 -2.76 6.20
CA PRO A 430 -28.31 -3.77 7.06
C PRO A 430 -29.37 -4.76 7.53
N TYR A 431 -29.00 -6.02 7.61
CA TYR A 431 -29.86 -7.08 8.16
C TYR A 431 -29.11 -7.89 9.20
N ARG A 432 -29.88 -8.49 10.13
CA ARG A 432 -29.32 -9.33 11.18
C ARG A 432 -29.07 -10.74 10.68
N VAL A 433 -27.90 -11.29 11.01
CA VAL A 433 -27.56 -12.70 10.84
C VAL A 433 -27.23 -13.32 12.21
N GLU A 434 -27.08 -14.64 12.27
CA GLU A 434 -26.82 -15.36 13.53
C GLU A 434 -25.58 -14.83 14.27
N GLU A 435 -24.51 -14.51 13.53
CA GLU A 435 -23.21 -14.14 14.10
C GLU A 435 -22.87 -12.64 13.94
N GLY A 436 -23.86 -11.78 13.60
CA GLY A 436 -23.60 -10.36 13.40
C GLY A 436 -24.62 -9.64 12.53
N TRP A 437 -24.11 -8.74 11.70
CA TRP A 437 -24.92 -7.93 10.77
C TRP A 437 -24.34 -8.02 9.36
N GLY A 438 -25.21 -8.07 8.38
CA GLY A 438 -24.86 -8.19 6.98
C GLY A 438 -25.38 -7.07 6.11
N VAL A 439 -24.74 -6.90 4.97
CA VAL A 439 -25.24 -6.14 3.82
C VAL A 439 -24.92 -6.89 2.55
N ASP A 440 -25.77 -6.72 1.55
CA ASP A 440 -25.55 -7.25 0.20
C ASP A 440 -25.16 -6.12 -0.74
N ILE A 441 -24.17 -6.39 -1.56
CA ILE A 441 -23.62 -5.48 -2.57
C ILE A 441 -23.80 -6.14 -3.93
N GLU A 442 -24.57 -5.50 -4.80
CA GLU A 442 -24.91 -6.03 -6.11
C GLU A 442 -23.68 -6.26 -6.98
N VAL A 443 -22.83 -5.23 -7.08
CA VAL A 443 -21.64 -5.26 -7.94
C VAL A 443 -20.53 -4.37 -7.41
N ILE A 444 -19.30 -4.87 -7.50
CA ILE A 444 -18.06 -4.12 -7.28
C ILE A 444 -17.17 -4.28 -8.51
N GLY A 445 -16.67 -3.15 -9.04
CA GLY A 445 -15.61 -3.15 -10.03
C GLY A 445 -14.26 -3.54 -9.40
N THR A 446 -13.26 -2.65 -9.44
CA THR A 446 -11.95 -2.89 -8.85
C THR A 446 -11.91 -2.55 -7.36
N VAL A 447 -12.61 -1.52 -6.92
CA VAL A 447 -12.60 -1.08 -5.51
C VAL A 447 -13.93 -0.49 -5.08
N ALA A 448 -14.26 -0.68 -3.82
CA ALA A 448 -15.33 -0.01 -3.10
C ALA A 448 -14.92 0.22 -1.64
N ALA A 449 -15.57 1.17 -0.97
CA ALA A 449 -15.47 1.33 0.48
C ALA A 449 -16.86 1.27 1.10
N LEU A 450 -17.06 0.33 1.99
CA LEU A 450 -18.28 0.20 2.78
C LEU A 450 -18.08 0.93 4.11
N GLU A 451 -18.77 2.05 4.30
CA GLU A 451 -18.82 2.79 5.54
C GLU A 451 -20.02 2.32 6.35
N VAL A 452 -19.82 1.99 7.62
CA VAL A 452 -20.87 1.56 8.55
C VAL A 452 -20.83 2.36 9.84
N GLU A 453 -22.03 2.67 10.39
CA GLU A 453 -22.26 3.42 11.63
C GLU A 453 -23.30 2.77 12.53
#